data_c48ae79172aceb07829fc6709dbac242
#
_entry.id   c48ae79172aceb07829fc6709dbac242
#
_cell.length_a   1.000
_cell.length_b   1.000
_cell.length_c   1.000
_cell.angle_alpha   90.00
_cell.angle_beta   90.00
_cell.angle_gamma   90.00
#
_symmetry.space_group_name_H-M   'P 1'
#
loop_
_entity.id
_entity.type
_entity.pdbx_description
1 polymer ?
#
loop_
_entity_poly.entity_id
_entity_poly.type
_entity_poly.pdbx_seq_one_letter_code
_entity_poly.pdbx_strand_id
1 'polypeptide(L)'
;MFYKFHHHIVGFCVQFIHEENDAKGIAQEAFLHLWNQKEQIETVNGISSFLYTYAKSKCLNIIRHRKVKAKYVDKTINEKEENLHQEVLQSLQFDSLTFAELETLIFKSIEELPEKTKEIFKSKRFEKKKNQEIATEMNISIKTVEAHFSSAIKVLKQKLADYLPYLLFLLHFF
;
A
#
# COMPACT_ATOMS: atom_id res chain seq x y z
N MET A 1 -6.57 -3.40 15.72
CA MET A 1 -5.29 -3.74 15.07
C MET A 1 -5.48 -4.72 13.91
N PHE A 2 -6.03 -5.92 14.11
CA PHE A 2 -6.28 -6.94 13.07
C PHE A 2 -6.99 -6.39 11.82
N TYR A 3 -8.16 -5.77 11.95
CA TYR A 3 -8.94 -5.28 10.82
C TYR A 3 -8.18 -4.27 9.94
N LYS A 4 -7.38 -3.40 10.55
CA LYS A 4 -6.57 -2.42 9.80
C LYS A 4 -5.55 -3.13 8.92
N PHE A 5 -4.73 -4.01 9.48
CA PHE A 5 -3.72 -4.73 8.71
C PHE A 5 -4.33 -5.70 7.71
N HIS A 6 -5.43 -6.40 8.05
CA HIS A 6 -6.10 -7.32 7.13
C HIS A 6 -6.51 -6.60 5.85
N HIS A 7 -7.20 -5.46 5.97
CA HIS A 7 -7.61 -4.68 4.80
C HIS A 7 -6.42 -4.22 3.96
N HIS A 8 -5.35 -3.79 4.58
CA HIS A 8 -4.13 -3.37 3.89
C HIS A 8 -3.46 -4.53 3.13
N ILE A 9 -3.35 -5.72 3.75
CA ILE A 9 -2.76 -6.88 3.09
C ILE A 9 -3.62 -7.35 1.91
N VAL A 10 -4.95 -7.42 2.08
CA VAL A 10 -5.87 -7.74 0.98
C VAL A 10 -5.65 -6.80 -0.19
N GLY A 11 -5.66 -5.51 0.07
CA GLY A 11 -5.48 -4.54 -0.99
C GLY A 11 -4.10 -4.61 -1.65
N PHE A 12 -3.03 -4.83 -0.90
CA PHE A 12 -1.71 -5.08 -1.47
C PHE A 12 -1.76 -6.27 -2.46
N CYS A 13 -2.34 -7.38 -2.04
CA CYS A 13 -2.43 -8.57 -2.90
C CYS A 13 -3.26 -8.30 -4.17
N VAL A 14 -4.43 -7.65 -4.05
CA VAL A 14 -5.32 -7.36 -5.19
C VAL A 14 -4.62 -6.59 -6.29
N GLN A 15 -3.70 -5.68 -5.97
CA GLN A 15 -2.95 -4.92 -6.98
C GLN A 15 -2.10 -5.79 -7.91
N PHE A 16 -1.66 -6.95 -7.45
CA PHE A 16 -0.76 -7.82 -8.20
C PHE A 16 -1.44 -9.06 -8.76
N ILE A 17 -2.44 -9.58 -8.05
CA ILE A 17 -3.10 -10.83 -8.48
C ILE A 17 -4.50 -10.61 -9.04
N HIS A 18 -5.10 -9.41 -8.88
CA HIS A 18 -6.41 -8.99 -9.38
C HIS A 18 -7.60 -9.87 -8.94
N GLU A 19 -7.38 -10.81 -8.02
CA GLU A 19 -8.39 -11.76 -7.52
C GLU A 19 -8.62 -11.51 -6.02
N GLU A 20 -9.78 -10.92 -5.70
CA GLU A 20 -10.08 -10.50 -4.32
C GLU A 20 -10.19 -11.69 -3.35
N ASN A 21 -10.72 -12.83 -3.79
CA ASN A 21 -10.86 -14.02 -2.96
C ASN A 21 -9.50 -14.62 -2.61
N ASP A 22 -8.59 -14.71 -3.59
CA ASP A 22 -7.21 -15.17 -3.38
C ASP A 22 -6.47 -14.21 -2.45
N ALA A 23 -6.66 -12.90 -2.62
CA ALA A 23 -6.05 -11.88 -1.76
C ALA A 23 -6.53 -11.99 -0.30
N LYS A 24 -7.82 -12.24 -0.08
CA LYS A 24 -8.38 -12.50 1.27
C LYS A 24 -7.79 -13.77 1.87
N GLY A 25 -7.65 -14.84 1.08
CA GLY A 25 -7.01 -16.07 1.50
C GLY A 25 -5.56 -15.87 1.94
N ILE A 26 -4.77 -15.14 1.13
CA ILE A 26 -3.38 -14.79 1.47
C ILE A 26 -3.32 -14.00 2.78
N ALA A 27 -4.19 -13.01 2.96
CA ALA A 27 -4.22 -12.23 4.20
C ALA A 27 -4.53 -13.11 5.40
N GLN A 28 -5.52 -13.99 5.33
CA GLN A 28 -5.84 -14.93 6.40
C GLN A 28 -4.67 -15.86 6.74
N GLU A 29 -4.03 -16.44 5.72
CA GLU A 29 -2.83 -17.27 5.91
C GLU A 29 -1.70 -16.48 6.57
N ALA A 30 -1.45 -15.23 6.14
CA ALA A 30 -0.42 -14.38 6.71
C ALA A 30 -0.63 -14.17 8.23
N PHE A 31 -1.88 -13.92 8.65
CA PHE A 31 -2.20 -13.77 10.07
C PHE A 31 -2.10 -15.07 10.86
N LEU A 32 -2.44 -16.20 10.27
CA LEU A 32 -2.26 -17.50 10.90
C LEU A 32 -0.77 -17.79 11.14
N HIS A 33 0.07 -17.51 10.15
CA HIS A 33 1.52 -17.65 10.30
C HIS A 33 2.10 -16.66 11.31
N LEU A 34 1.63 -15.42 11.31
CA LEU A 34 2.01 -14.44 12.33
C LEU A 34 1.68 -14.93 13.74
N TRP A 35 0.49 -15.49 13.94
CA TRP A 35 0.08 -16.05 15.23
C TRP A 35 1.00 -17.16 15.69
N ASN A 36 1.40 -18.05 14.79
CA ASN A 36 2.28 -19.17 15.10
C ASN A 36 3.73 -18.72 15.42
N GLN A 37 4.14 -17.53 14.96
CA GLN A 37 5.48 -16.97 15.16
C GLN A 37 5.50 -15.74 16.07
N LYS A 38 4.41 -15.45 16.77
CA LYS A 38 4.22 -14.23 17.57
C LYS A 38 5.32 -13.97 18.61
N GLU A 39 5.93 -15.02 19.14
CA GLU A 39 7.01 -14.92 20.15
C GLU A 39 8.31 -14.35 19.56
N GLN A 40 8.48 -14.36 18.24
CA GLN A 40 9.65 -13.85 17.55
C GLN A 40 9.49 -12.40 17.09
N ILE A 41 8.32 -11.80 17.25
CA ILE A 41 7.99 -10.49 16.69
C ILE A 41 7.61 -9.53 17.83
N GLU A 42 8.56 -8.69 18.21
CA GLU A 42 8.44 -7.79 19.36
C GLU A 42 7.84 -6.41 19.04
N THR A 43 7.83 -6.00 17.77
CA THR A 43 7.46 -4.64 17.38
C THR A 43 6.32 -4.60 16.37
N VAL A 44 5.57 -3.47 16.34
CA VAL A 44 4.50 -3.23 15.34
C VAL A 44 5.08 -3.22 13.92
N ASN A 45 6.27 -2.64 13.73
CA ASN A 45 6.96 -2.65 12.45
C ASN A 45 7.40 -4.06 12.05
N GLY A 46 7.78 -4.91 13.02
CA GLY A 46 8.03 -6.33 12.80
C GLY A 46 6.77 -7.07 12.31
N ILE A 47 5.60 -6.77 12.89
CA ILE A 47 4.32 -7.32 12.42
C ILE A 47 4.04 -6.91 10.97
N SER A 48 4.21 -5.64 10.65
CA SER A 48 4.01 -5.13 9.29
C SER A 48 4.97 -5.82 8.31
N SER A 49 6.25 -5.82 8.62
CA SER A 49 7.29 -6.48 7.84
C SER A 49 6.96 -7.94 7.55
N PHE A 50 6.60 -8.69 8.58
CA PHE A 50 6.22 -10.10 8.45
C PHE A 50 5.04 -10.31 7.50
N LEU A 51 3.93 -9.57 7.73
CA LEU A 51 2.71 -9.70 6.93
C LEU A 51 2.94 -9.38 5.46
N TYR A 52 3.66 -8.28 5.17
CA TYR A 52 3.95 -7.90 3.78
C TYR A 52 4.95 -8.83 3.10
N THR A 53 5.97 -9.32 3.81
CA THR A 53 6.91 -10.30 3.29
C THR A 53 6.21 -11.60 2.91
N TYR A 54 5.31 -12.06 3.78
CA TYR A 54 4.49 -13.25 3.50
C TYR A 54 3.59 -13.04 2.28
N ALA A 55 2.83 -11.94 2.26
CA ALA A 55 1.92 -11.61 1.16
C ALA A 55 2.67 -11.48 -0.18
N LYS A 56 3.81 -10.79 -0.20
CA LYS A 56 4.69 -10.70 -1.37
C LYS A 56 5.09 -12.08 -1.89
N SER A 57 5.56 -12.95 -1.01
CA SER A 57 5.98 -14.31 -1.39
C SER A 57 4.84 -15.10 -2.04
N LYS A 58 3.63 -15.02 -1.47
CA LYS A 58 2.44 -15.69 -2.02
C LYS A 58 2.01 -15.11 -3.37
N CYS A 59 1.98 -13.80 -3.52
CA CYS A 59 1.69 -13.14 -4.81
C CYS A 59 2.69 -13.56 -5.90
N LEU A 60 4.00 -13.55 -5.58
CA LEU A 60 5.03 -14.01 -6.52
C LEU A 60 4.83 -15.46 -6.96
N ASN A 61 4.45 -16.34 -6.04
CA ASN A 61 4.17 -17.72 -6.37
C ASN A 61 2.96 -17.86 -7.30
N ILE A 62 1.87 -17.13 -7.05
CA ILE A 62 0.68 -17.13 -7.91
C ILE A 62 1.03 -16.63 -9.31
N ILE A 63 1.77 -15.51 -9.43
CA ILE A 63 2.21 -14.97 -10.73
C ILE A 63 3.05 -16.02 -11.50
N ARG A 64 4.01 -16.66 -10.83
CA ARG A 64 4.82 -17.73 -11.45
C ARG A 64 3.97 -18.90 -11.92
N HIS A 65 3.02 -19.36 -11.10
CA HIS A 65 2.10 -20.45 -11.47
C HIS A 65 1.23 -20.07 -12.67
N ARG A 66 0.70 -18.86 -12.73
CA ARG A 66 -0.07 -18.35 -13.86
C ARG A 66 0.74 -18.37 -15.15
N LYS A 67 1.99 -17.89 -15.11
CA LYS A 67 2.90 -17.92 -16.27
C LYS A 67 3.18 -19.35 -16.76
N VAL A 68 3.43 -20.28 -15.85
CA VAL A 68 3.64 -21.69 -16.22
C VAL A 68 2.37 -22.25 -16.86
N LYS A 69 1.20 -22.06 -16.21
CA LYS A 69 -0.09 -22.57 -16.73
C LYS A 69 -0.44 -21.98 -18.09
N ALA A 70 -0.14 -20.70 -18.33
CA ALA A 70 -0.40 -20.04 -19.61
C ALA A 70 0.37 -20.67 -20.76
N LYS A 71 1.62 -21.07 -20.55
CA LYS A 71 2.45 -21.76 -21.55
C LYS A 71 1.87 -23.10 -21.99
N TYR A 72 1.10 -23.77 -21.12
CA TYR A 72 0.51 -25.08 -21.41
C TYR A 72 -0.92 -25.01 -21.98
N VAL A 73 -1.62 -23.88 -21.80
CA VAL A 73 -3.07 -23.79 -22.11
C VAL A 73 -3.36 -22.80 -23.25
N ASP A 74 -2.33 -22.27 -23.90
CA ASP A 74 -2.44 -21.32 -25.04
C ASP A 74 -3.34 -20.11 -24.74
N LYS A 75 -3.38 -19.68 -23.46
CA LYS A 75 -4.09 -18.48 -23.04
C LYS A 75 -3.18 -17.27 -23.16
N THR A 76 -3.62 -16.28 -23.93
CA THR A 76 -3.03 -14.93 -23.97
C THR A 76 -3.11 -14.30 -22.58
N ILE A 77 -2.06 -14.44 -21.80
CA ILE A 77 -1.82 -13.59 -20.62
C ILE A 77 -1.11 -12.35 -21.12
N ASN A 78 -1.43 -11.21 -20.55
CA ASN A 78 -0.65 -9.98 -20.76
C ASN A 78 0.74 -10.15 -20.11
N GLU A 79 1.64 -10.86 -20.79
CA GLU A 79 2.98 -11.18 -20.28
C GLU A 79 3.76 -9.94 -19.82
N LYS A 80 3.51 -8.80 -20.44
CA LYS A 80 4.17 -7.52 -20.07
C LYS A 80 3.73 -7.06 -18.69
N GLU A 81 2.44 -7.15 -18.39
CA GLU A 81 1.87 -6.75 -17.11
C GLU A 81 2.32 -7.70 -15.98
N GLU A 82 2.26 -9.00 -16.22
CA GLU A 82 2.72 -10.01 -15.27
C GLU A 82 4.23 -9.91 -15.00
N ASN A 83 5.04 -9.54 -16.00
CA ASN A 83 6.46 -9.31 -15.85
C ASN A 83 6.71 -8.06 -14.99
N LEU A 84 6.01 -6.97 -15.28
CA LEU A 84 6.11 -5.73 -14.49
C LEU A 84 5.71 -5.96 -13.03
N HIS A 85 4.61 -6.65 -12.79
CA HIS A 85 4.18 -6.99 -11.42
C HIS A 85 5.23 -7.84 -10.69
N GLN A 86 5.84 -8.79 -11.38
CA GLN A 86 6.89 -9.62 -10.80
C GLN A 86 8.14 -8.79 -10.46
N GLU A 87 8.59 -7.91 -11.35
CA GLU A 87 9.74 -7.03 -11.13
C GLU A 87 9.49 -6.08 -9.95
N VAL A 88 8.33 -5.43 -9.91
CA VAL A 88 7.93 -4.55 -8.80
C VAL A 88 7.91 -5.32 -7.48
N LEU A 89 7.25 -6.48 -7.43
CA LEU A 89 7.21 -7.29 -6.20
C LEU A 89 8.61 -7.74 -5.76
N GLN A 90 9.49 -8.09 -6.68
CA GLN A 90 10.85 -8.51 -6.35
C GLN A 90 11.69 -7.36 -5.78
N SER A 91 11.49 -6.13 -6.26
CA SER A 91 12.22 -4.95 -5.78
C SER A 91 11.80 -4.51 -4.37
N LEU A 92 10.58 -4.84 -3.92
CA LEU A 92 10.09 -4.47 -2.60
C LEU A 92 10.85 -5.21 -1.49
N GLN A 93 11.34 -4.48 -0.50
CA GLN A 93 11.94 -5.03 0.73
C GLN A 93 11.08 -4.63 1.93
N PHE A 94 10.65 -5.61 2.70
CA PHE A 94 9.75 -5.42 3.84
C PHE A 94 10.43 -5.85 5.14
N ASP A 95 11.57 -5.24 5.47
CA ASP A 95 12.16 -5.39 6.79
C ASP A 95 11.63 -4.32 7.75
N SER A 96 11.81 -4.55 9.06
CA SER A 96 11.29 -3.67 10.09
C SER A 96 11.97 -2.29 10.11
N LEU A 97 13.23 -2.22 9.71
CA LEU A 97 13.99 -0.97 9.64
C LEU A 97 13.50 -0.12 8.48
N THR A 98 13.36 -0.70 7.29
CA THR A 98 12.80 -0.03 6.11
C THR A 98 11.39 0.53 6.38
N PHE A 99 10.53 -0.20 7.09
CA PHE A 99 9.22 0.30 7.48
C PHE A 99 9.29 1.49 8.44
N ALA A 100 10.17 1.45 9.44
CA ALA A 100 10.34 2.54 10.39
C ALA A 100 10.89 3.81 9.72
N GLU A 101 11.87 3.65 8.86
CA GLU A 101 12.45 4.75 8.08
C GLU A 101 11.43 5.36 7.13
N LEU A 102 10.68 4.53 6.41
CA LEU A 102 9.62 4.96 5.51
C LEU A 102 8.51 5.69 6.25
N GLU A 103 8.04 5.18 7.38
CA GLU A 103 7.03 5.82 8.22
C GLU A 103 7.50 7.21 8.65
N THR A 104 8.73 7.29 9.17
CA THR A 104 9.33 8.56 9.58
C THR A 104 9.44 9.55 8.42
N LEU A 105 9.88 9.09 7.26
CA LEU A 105 10.02 9.92 6.07
C LEU A 105 8.67 10.42 5.55
N ILE A 106 7.64 9.58 5.58
CA ILE A 106 6.27 9.96 5.20
C ILE A 106 5.75 11.06 6.12
N PHE A 107 5.80 10.85 7.45
CA PHE A 107 5.32 11.85 8.40
C PHE A 107 6.08 13.17 8.27
N LYS A 108 7.40 13.13 8.15
CA LYS A 108 8.22 14.30 7.89
C LYS A 108 7.80 15.02 6.61
N SER A 109 7.60 14.27 5.53
CA SER A 109 7.18 14.84 4.24
C SER A 109 5.79 15.50 4.29
N ILE A 110 4.87 14.94 5.10
CA ILE A 110 3.55 15.53 5.34
C ILE A 110 3.67 16.83 6.16
N GLU A 111 4.50 16.83 7.20
CA GLU A 111 4.71 18.04 8.03
C GLU A 111 5.35 19.20 7.25
N GLU A 112 6.11 18.91 6.22
CA GLU A 112 6.73 19.91 5.33
C GLU A 112 5.78 20.46 4.24
N LEU A 113 4.54 19.97 4.16
CA LEU A 113 3.54 20.55 3.25
C LEU A 113 3.11 21.94 3.73
N PRO A 114 2.74 22.86 2.80
CA PRO A 114 2.11 24.13 3.17
C PRO A 114 0.88 23.89 4.07
N GLU A 115 0.66 24.75 5.09
CA GLU A 115 -0.29 24.49 6.17
C GLU A 115 -1.68 24.09 5.69
N LYS A 116 -2.31 24.86 4.78
CA LYS A 116 -3.63 24.52 4.22
C LYS A 116 -3.62 23.19 3.46
N THR A 117 -2.54 22.89 2.74
CA THR A 117 -2.39 21.66 1.99
C THR A 117 -2.27 20.44 2.93
N LYS A 118 -1.51 20.61 4.00
CA LYS A 118 -1.33 19.63 5.07
C LYS A 118 -2.64 19.32 5.78
N GLU A 119 -3.38 20.35 6.17
CA GLU A 119 -4.66 20.21 6.84
C GLU A 119 -5.67 19.45 5.97
N ILE A 120 -5.83 19.84 4.70
CA ILE A 120 -6.69 19.16 3.74
C ILE A 120 -6.25 17.71 3.54
N PHE A 121 -4.95 17.47 3.41
CA PHE A 121 -4.42 16.12 3.27
C PHE A 121 -4.73 15.25 4.50
N LYS A 122 -4.52 15.78 5.71
CA LYS A 122 -4.81 15.07 6.97
C LYS A 122 -6.30 14.77 7.11
N SER A 123 -7.17 15.75 6.90
CA SER A 123 -8.63 15.57 6.97
C SER A 123 -9.13 14.51 6.00
N LYS A 124 -8.61 14.51 4.77
CA LYS A 124 -9.04 13.55 3.77
C LYS A 124 -8.50 12.14 4.03
N ARG A 125 -7.23 12.00 4.46
CA ARG A 125 -6.55 10.70 4.58
C ARG A 125 -6.70 10.05 5.94
N PHE A 126 -6.58 10.81 7.01
CA PHE A 126 -6.63 10.25 8.37
C PHE A 126 -8.03 10.31 8.97
N GLU A 127 -8.77 11.41 8.69
CA GLU A 127 -10.13 11.59 9.19
C GLU A 127 -11.21 11.04 8.23
N LYS A 128 -10.81 10.63 7.01
CA LYS A 128 -11.68 10.07 5.96
C LYS A 128 -12.84 10.97 5.56
N LYS A 129 -12.69 12.28 5.71
CA LYS A 129 -13.69 13.27 5.33
C LYS A 129 -13.86 13.34 3.81
N LYS A 130 -15.10 13.59 3.38
CA LYS A 130 -15.43 13.85 1.97
C LYS A 130 -14.99 15.27 1.58
N ASN A 131 -14.70 15.48 0.30
CA ASN A 131 -14.30 16.80 -0.20
C ASN A 131 -15.32 17.91 0.15
N GLN A 132 -16.61 17.58 0.17
CA GLN A 132 -17.68 18.51 0.54
C GLN A 132 -17.60 18.93 2.02
N GLU A 133 -17.30 18.00 2.92
CA GLU A 133 -17.19 18.27 4.36
C GLU A 133 -15.99 19.18 4.63
N ILE A 134 -14.84 18.87 4.02
CA ILE A 134 -13.62 19.69 4.12
C ILE A 134 -13.87 21.09 3.55
N ALA A 135 -14.51 21.18 2.40
CA ALA A 135 -14.83 22.46 1.75
C ALA A 135 -15.70 23.35 2.65
N THR A 136 -16.70 22.75 3.31
CA THR A 136 -17.59 23.45 4.26
C THR A 136 -16.85 23.90 5.51
N GLU A 137 -16.08 23.01 6.14
CA GLU A 137 -15.32 23.31 7.37
C GLU A 137 -14.28 24.41 7.17
N MET A 138 -13.58 24.38 6.02
CA MET A 138 -12.53 25.35 5.73
C MET A 138 -13.02 26.61 4.98
N ASN A 139 -14.33 26.69 4.68
CA ASN A 139 -14.96 27.77 3.91
C ASN A 139 -14.25 28.03 2.56
N ILE A 140 -14.03 26.95 1.79
CA ILE A 140 -13.41 26.98 0.45
C ILE A 140 -14.23 26.15 -0.54
N SER A 141 -13.91 26.28 -1.84
CA SER A 141 -14.59 25.48 -2.84
C SER A 141 -14.09 24.03 -2.86
N ILE A 142 -14.94 23.07 -3.26
CA ILE A 142 -14.56 21.67 -3.47
C ILE A 142 -13.36 21.58 -4.45
N LYS A 143 -13.37 22.39 -5.50
CA LYS A 143 -12.29 22.47 -6.48
C LYS A 143 -10.96 22.89 -5.83
N THR A 144 -11.02 23.78 -4.85
CA THR A 144 -9.86 24.20 -4.07
C THR A 144 -9.31 23.05 -3.21
N VAL A 145 -10.20 22.27 -2.57
CA VAL A 145 -9.84 21.06 -1.82
C VAL A 145 -9.11 20.07 -2.73
N GLU A 146 -9.67 19.79 -3.91
CA GLU A 146 -9.07 18.87 -4.90
C GLU A 146 -7.71 19.34 -5.39
N ALA A 147 -7.55 20.64 -5.64
CA ALA A 147 -6.28 21.22 -6.07
C ALA A 147 -5.20 21.08 -4.98
N HIS A 148 -5.51 21.40 -3.72
CA HIS A 148 -4.57 21.22 -2.60
C HIS A 148 -4.24 19.73 -2.40
N PHE A 149 -5.23 18.85 -2.44
CA PHE A 149 -4.99 17.43 -2.29
C PHE A 149 -4.10 16.87 -3.42
N SER A 150 -4.35 17.24 -4.67
CA SER A 150 -3.53 16.85 -5.82
C SER A 150 -2.09 17.39 -5.71
N SER A 151 -1.94 18.63 -5.22
CA SER A 151 -0.63 19.23 -4.93
C SER A 151 0.12 18.46 -3.85
N ALA A 152 -0.55 18.08 -2.75
CA ALA A 152 0.04 17.25 -1.70
C ALA A 152 0.57 15.92 -2.26
N ILE A 153 -0.25 15.21 -3.04
CA ILE A 153 0.13 13.94 -3.66
C ILE A 153 1.35 14.12 -4.57
N LYS A 154 1.39 15.19 -5.36
CA LYS A 154 2.54 15.48 -6.24
C LYS A 154 3.83 15.69 -5.44
N VAL A 155 3.80 16.48 -4.38
CA VAL A 155 4.96 16.74 -3.52
C VAL A 155 5.43 15.45 -2.83
N LEU A 156 4.49 14.68 -2.26
CA LEU A 156 4.82 13.42 -1.60
C LEU A 156 5.42 12.41 -2.58
N LYS A 157 4.89 12.29 -3.80
CA LYS A 157 5.49 11.43 -4.84
C LYS A 157 6.92 11.84 -5.18
N GLN A 158 7.22 13.13 -5.25
CA GLN A 158 8.58 13.61 -5.53
C GLN A 158 9.56 13.31 -4.39
N LYS A 159 9.13 13.58 -3.13
CA LYS A 159 9.98 13.36 -1.93
C LYS A 159 10.23 11.89 -1.64
N LEU A 160 9.29 11.05 -1.99
CA LEU A 160 9.31 9.60 -1.72
C LEU A 160 9.58 8.80 -3.00
N ALA A 161 10.24 9.42 -4.01
CA ALA A 161 10.48 8.80 -5.32
C ALA A 161 11.23 7.45 -5.20
N ASP A 162 12.22 7.36 -4.32
CA ASP A 162 12.99 6.14 -4.09
C ASP A 162 12.17 5.04 -3.40
N TYR A 163 11.04 5.43 -2.78
CA TYR A 163 10.08 4.54 -2.13
C TYR A 163 8.77 4.44 -2.90
N LEU A 164 8.76 4.82 -4.18
CA LEU A 164 7.55 4.84 -5.04
C LEU A 164 6.70 3.56 -4.96
N PRO A 165 7.28 2.35 -4.97
CA PRO A 165 6.49 1.13 -4.84
C PRO A 165 5.69 1.07 -3.55
N TYR A 166 6.29 1.51 -2.44
CA TYR A 166 5.62 1.58 -1.12
C TYR A 166 4.61 2.74 -1.06
N LEU A 167 4.92 3.85 -1.75
CA LEU A 167 4.07 5.02 -1.77
C LEU A 167 2.78 4.80 -2.56
N LEU A 168 2.84 4.17 -3.71
CA LEU A 168 1.67 3.78 -4.49
C LEU A 168 0.74 2.90 -3.64
N PHE A 169 1.32 2.00 -2.88
CA PHE A 169 0.64 1.19 -1.90
C PHE A 169 -0.02 2.03 -0.80
N LEU A 170 0.72 2.94 -0.15
CA LEU A 170 0.19 3.79 0.91
C LEU A 170 -0.88 4.78 0.42
N LEU A 171 -0.69 5.37 -0.76
CA LEU A 171 -1.66 6.33 -1.32
C LEU A 171 -2.96 5.68 -1.78
N HIS A 172 -2.96 4.40 -2.05
CA HIS A 172 -4.18 3.66 -2.38
C HIS A 172 -4.96 3.24 -1.13
N PHE A 173 -4.30 3.09 0.03
CA PHE A 173 -4.86 2.52 1.26
C PHE A 173 -5.08 3.51 2.40
N PHE A 174 -4.51 4.71 2.36
CA PHE A 174 -4.87 5.81 3.23
C PHE A 174 -5.83 6.74 2.50
#